data_80a6cb6f88fc39100dc1cece254a7fae
#
_entry.id   80a6cb6f88fc39100dc1cece254a7fae
#
_cell.length_a   1.000
_cell.length_b   1.000
_cell.length_c   1.000
_cell.angle_alpha   90.00
_cell.angle_beta   90.00
_cell.angle_gamma   90.00
#
_symmetry.space_group_name_H-M   'P 1'
#
loop_
_entity.id
_entity.type
_entity.pdbx_description
1 polymer ?
#
loop_
_entity_poly.entity_id
_entity_poly.type
_entity_poly.pdbx_seq_one_letter_code
_entity_poly.pdbx_strand_id
1 'polypeptide(L)'
;IDVLVEMGYKVAIAEQMENPKQAVGVVKREVVQVITPGTVVDSSKPDNANNFLVAIDKAGSRFGLAYMDVSTGEFFATELDDFSSVCSEIQNLKAREVVVGYDLPEADEQVLVKQLNLLLSKETEVYDDVHLIDTSLTDLESSVAGKLLQYVHRTQMRELSHLQKAQHYEIKDYLQMSYATKSSLDLLENARTGKKHGSLFWLLDGTKTAMGMRLLRTWIDRPLVNQAAIMERQNIIQVFLDNFFERSDLTESLKGVYDIERLASRVSFGKANPKDLIQLGHTLAQVPVIKAILESFDDEALSRLLQELDALPELESLIRSAIDPDAPATITEGGIIRAGFDETLDKYRKVMSEGTSWIADIEAKEREASGITTLKIDY
;
A
#
# COMPACT_ATOMS: atom_id res chain seq x y z
N ILE A 1 -9.40 3.00 -16.08
CA ILE A 1 -9.93 3.09 -14.70
C ILE A 1 -9.39 4.36 -14.06
N ASP A 2 -8.08 4.54 -13.98
CA ASP A 2 -7.40 5.63 -13.26
C ASP A 2 -7.90 7.01 -13.66
N VAL A 3 -8.02 7.28 -14.95
CA VAL A 3 -8.54 8.56 -15.48
C VAL A 3 -9.95 8.87 -14.96
N LEU A 4 -10.84 7.87 -14.92
CA LEU A 4 -12.21 8.07 -14.41
C LEU A 4 -12.22 8.33 -12.90
N VAL A 5 -11.40 7.59 -12.16
CA VAL A 5 -11.28 7.74 -10.70
C VAL A 5 -10.63 9.09 -10.35
N GLU A 6 -9.63 9.54 -11.10
CA GLU A 6 -9.04 10.89 -10.95
C GLU A 6 -10.04 12.01 -11.22
N MET A 7 -11.01 11.78 -12.11
CA MET A 7 -12.13 12.69 -12.34
C MET A 7 -13.22 12.64 -11.24
N GLY A 8 -13.04 11.82 -10.20
CA GLY A 8 -13.96 11.71 -9.08
C GLY A 8 -15.07 10.66 -9.25
N TYR A 9 -15.01 9.81 -10.28
CA TYR A 9 -16.02 8.76 -10.49
C TYR A 9 -15.71 7.52 -9.68
N LYS A 10 -16.74 6.78 -9.24
CA LYS A 10 -16.64 5.41 -8.72
C LYS A 10 -16.78 4.44 -9.89
N VAL A 11 -15.85 3.48 -9.99
CA VAL A 11 -15.80 2.52 -11.09
C VAL A 11 -16.02 1.12 -10.55
N ALA A 12 -17.12 0.48 -10.93
CA ALA A 12 -17.39 -0.92 -10.61
C ALA A 12 -16.76 -1.84 -11.64
N ILE A 13 -16.01 -2.84 -11.17
CA ILE A 13 -15.43 -3.91 -11.98
C ILE A 13 -16.34 -5.12 -11.85
N ALA A 14 -16.82 -5.62 -12.99
CA ALA A 14 -17.63 -6.84 -13.04
C ALA A 14 -16.90 -7.92 -13.85
N GLU A 15 -16.80 -9.10 -13.28
CA GLU A 15 -16.16 -10.26 -13.89
C GLU A 15 -17.17 -11.36 -14.23
N GLN A 16 -16.79 -12.24 -15.15
CA GLN A 16 -17.58 -13.42 -15.51
C GLN A 16 -17.38 -14.50 -14.45
N MET A 17 -18.46 -14.97 -13.84
CA MET A 17 -18.43 -15.93 -12.73
C MET A 17 -18.50 -17.40 -13.20
N GLU A 18 -18.71 -17.65 -14.49
CA GLU A 18 -18.83 -18.99 -15.06
C GLU A 18 -18.09 -19.10 -16.40
N ASN A 19 -17.73 -20.34 -16.75
CA ASN A 19 -17.04 -20.59 -18.01
C ASN A 19 -17.97 -20.32 -19.20
N PRO A 20 -17.64 -19.41 -20.13
CA PRO A 20 -18.47 -19.09 -21.29
C PRO A 20 -18.85 -20.28 -22.17
N LYS A 21 -18.00 -21.32 -22.20
CA LYS A 21 -18.25 -22.56 -22.98
C LYS A 21 -19.29 -23.49 -22.34
N GLN A 22 -19.63 -23.27 -21.05
CA GLN A 22 -20.59 -24.07 -20.28
C GLN A 22 -21.85 -23.31 -19.94
N ALA A 23 -21.89 -21.99 -20.19
CA ALA A 23 -23.03 -21.15 -19.89
C ALA A 23 -24.20 -21.41 -20.82
N VAL A 24 -25.39 -21.54 -20.25
CA VAL A 24 -26.65 -21.64 -21.00
C VAL A 24 -27.29 -20.24 -21.06
N GLY A 25 -27.08 -19.53 -22.15
CA GLY A 25 -27.58 -18.16 -22.33
C GLY A 25 -26.53 -17.10 -22.09
N VAL A 26 -26.89 -16.00 -21.37
CA VAL A 26 -25.96 -14.91 -21.05
C VAL A 26 -25.10 -15.32 -19.86
N VAL A 27 -23.78 -15.20 -20.01
CA VAL A 27 -22.81 -15.50 -18.93
C VAL A 27 -23.07 -14.62 -17.72
N LYS A 28 -23.19 -15.24 -16.54
CA LYS A 28 -23.38 -14.53 -15.28
C LYS A 28 -22.18 -13.64 -14.98
N ARG A 29 -22.44 -12.38 -14.64
CA ARG A 29 -21.42 -11.41 -14.21
C ARG A 29 -21.78 -10.86 -12.84
N GLU A 30 -20.78 -10.68 -12.00
CA GLU A 30 -20.93 -10.06 -10.69
C GLU A 30 -19.89 -8.95 -10.51
N VAL A 31 -20.27 -7.93 -9.74
CA VAL A 31 -19.31 -6.87 -9.34
C VAL A 31 -18.37 -7.47 -8.33
N VAL A 32 -17.07 -7.44 -8.62
CA VAL A 32 -16.01 -8.01 -7.78
C VAL A 32 -15.20 -6.95 -7.04
N GLN A 33 -15.31 -5.69 -7.45
CA GLN A 33 -14.63 -4.56 -6.82
C GLN A 33 -15.28 -3.24 -7.26
N VAL A 34 -15.32 -2.26 -6.35
CA VAL A 34 -15.63 -0.86 -6.67
C VAL A 34 -14.41 -0.02 -6.34
N ILE A 35 -13.81 0.61 -7.34
CA ILE A 35 -12.67 1.53 -7.17
C ILE A 35 -13.20 2.95 -7.05
N THR A 36 -12.78 3.64 -6.00
CA THR A 36 -13.15 5.03 -5.71
C THR A 36 -11.89 5.88 -5.53
N PRO A 37 -11.98 7.22 -5.55
CA PRO A 37 -10.82 8.09 -5.36
C PRO A 37 -10.01 7.81 -4.09
N GLY A 38 -10.66 7.36 -3.01
CA GLY A 38 -10.02 7.03 -1.73
C GLY A 38 -9.52 5.58 -1.64
N THR A 39 -9.94 4.68 -2.54
CA THR A 39 -9.59 3.25 -2.46
C THR A 39 -8.64 2.77 -3.57
N VAL A 40 -8.01 3.68 -4.32
CA VAL A 40 -7.02 3.32 -5.34
C VAL A 40 -5.76 2.76 -4.70
N VAL A 41 -5.44 1.51 -5.02
CA VAL A 41 -4.24 0.80 -4.55
C VAL A 41 -3.07 0.96 -5.52
N ASP A 42 -3.35 0.95 -6.83
CA ASP A 42 -2.34 1.13 -7.89
C ASP A 42 -2.32 2.60 -8.33
N SER A 43 -1.61 3.43 -7.60
CA SER A 43 -1.36 4.77 -8.10
C SER A 43 -0.06 4.78 -8.91
N SER A 44 -0.16 5.01 -10.21
CA SER A 44 0.95 5.39 -11.09
C SER A 44 1.52 6.77 -10.74
N LYS A 45 1.20 7.29 -9.55
CA LYS A 45 1.65 8.60 -9.10
C LYS A 45 3.15 8.57 -8.85
N PRO A 46 3.92 9.46 -9.51
CA PRO A 46 5.38 9.49 -9.42
C PRO A 46 5.90 9.82 -8.01
N ASP A 47 5.06 10.35 -7.13
CA ASP A 47 5.50 10.88 -5.83
C ASP A 47 5.34 9.91 -4.65
N ASN A 48 4.94 8.67 -4.86
CA ASN A 48 4.73 7.67 -3.79
C ASN A 48 3.94 8.21 -2.55
N ALA A 49 3.18 9.28 -2.72
CA ALA A 49 2.42 9.91 -1.65
C ALA A 49 1.26 9.02 -1.20
N ASN A 50 0.84 9.18 0.05
CA ASN A 50 -0.35 8.54 0.58
C ASN A 50 -1.61 8.98 -0.16
N ASN A 51 -2.61 8.11 -0.17
CA ASN A 51 -3.95 8.36 -0.69
C ASN A 51 -4.98 8.08 0.42
N PHE A 52 -5.21 9.08 1.25
CA PHE A 52 -6.08 8.91 2.42
C PHE A 52 -7.56 8.94 2.05
N LEU A 53 -8.26 7.90 2.50
CA LEU A 53 -9.71 7.83 2.61
C LEU A 53 -10.10 8.21 4.04
N VAL A 54 -11.05 9.14 4.19
CA VAL A 54 -11.46 9.66 5.49
C VAL A 54 -12.89 9.22 5.78
N ALA A 55 -13.20 8.89 7.03
CA ALA A 55 -14.56 8.78 7.52
C ALA A 55 -14.81 9.80 8.63
N ILE A 56 -16.04 10.29 8.71
CA ILE A 56 -16.50 11.16 9.77
C ILE A 56 -17.80 10.63 10.39
N ASP A 57 -17.87 10.70 11.70
CA ASP A 57 -19.07 10.33 12.49
C ASP A 57 -19.34 11.38 13.55
N LYS A 58 -20.50 11.33 14.20
CA LYS A 58 -20.91 12.32 15.19
C LYS A 58 -21.64 11.67 16.36
N ALA A 59 -21.21 12.02 17.58
CA ALA A 59 -21.89 11.65 18.81
C ALA A 59 -22.11 12.92 19.68
N GLY A 60 -23.35 13.34 19.82
CA GLY A 60 -23.67 14.58 20.51
C GLY A 60 -23.06 15.80 19.83
N SER A 61 -22.18 16.53 20.51
CA SER A 61 -21.46 17.68 19.97
C SER A 61 -20.09 17.34 19.40
N ARG A 62 -19.56 16.13 19.63
CA ARG A 62 -18.23 15.71 19.19
C ARG A 62 -18.27 14.99 17.85
N PHE A 63 -17.19 15.09 17.11
CA PHE A 63 -16.98 14.41 15.85
C PHE A 63 -15.86 13.38 15.99
N GLY A 64 -16.12 12.16 15.47
CA GLY A 64 -15.09 11.17 15.23
C GLY A 64 -14.55 11.34 13.81
N LEU A 65 -13.26 11.26 13.63
CA LEU A 65 -12.60 11.21 12.33
C LEU A 65 -11.66 10.01 12.30
N ALA A 66 -11.81 9.17 11.28
CA ALA A 66 -10.84 8.11 10.98
C ALA A 66 -10.32 8.28 9.56
N TYR A 67 -9.06 7.93 9.34
CA TYR A 67 -8.49 7.89 8.00
C TYR A 67 -7.60 6.68 7.80
N MET A 68 -7.54 6.20 6.56
CA MET A 68 -6.63 5.13 6.17
C MET A 68 -6.08 5.35 4.77
N ASP A 69 -4.92 4.78 4.51
CA ASP A 69 -4.40 4.56 3.17
C ASP A 69 -4.46 3.06 2.86
N VAL A 70 -5.38 2.67 1.99
CA VAL A 70 -5.59 1.25 1.62
C VAL A 70 -4.36 0.65 0.94
N SER A 71 -3.48 1.48 0.35
CA SER A 71 -2.29 1.01 -0.34
C SER A 71 -1.08 0.77 0.58
N THR A 72 -1.01 1.43 1.74
CA THR A 72 0.07 1.28 2.73
C THR A 72 -0.36 0.55 3.99
N GLY A 73 -1.67 0.49 4.22
CA GLY A 73 -2.24 -0.15 5.41
C GLY A 73 -2.33 0.78 6.63
N GLU A 74 -1.88 2.03 6.53
CA GLU A 74 -1.98 3.01 7.63
C GLU A 74 -3.43 3.27 8.00
N PHE A 75 -3.72 3.28 9.31
CA PHE A 75 -5.08 3.48 9.83
C PHE A 75 -5.06 4.21 11.17
N PHE A 76 -5.75 5.36 11.23
CA PHE A 76 -5.77 6.24 12.39
C PHE A 76 -7.16 6.74 12.70
N ALA A 77 -7.41 7.06 13.98
CA ALA A 77 -8.66 7.66 14.44
C ALA A 77 -8.42 8.72 15.51
N THR A 78 -9.30 9.73 15.58
CA THR A 78 -9.27 10.81 16.57
C THR A 78 -10.67 11.37 16.81
N GLU A 79 -10.83 12.12 17.91
CA GLU A 79 -12.02 12.90 18.18
C GLU A 79 -11.75 14.39 18.05
N LEU A 80 -12.75 15.15 17.60
CA LEU A 80 -12.71 16.57 17.34
C LEU A 80 -13.91 17.26 17.97
N ASP A 81 -13.71 18.50 18.40
CA ASP A 81 -14.74 19.25 19.14
C ASP A 81 -15.77 19.91 18.22
N ASP A 82 -15.39 20.25 16.98
CA ASP A 82 -16.25 21.00 16.06
C ASP A 82 -15.99 20.61 14.57
N PHE A 83 -16.97 20.94 13.73
CA PHE A 83 -16.92 20.66 12.30
C PHE A 83 -15.83 21.43 11.52
N SER A 84 -15.43 22.62 12.01
CA SER A 84 -14.33 23.39 11.41
C SER A 84 -13.00 22.64 11.55
N SER A 85 -12.79 22.03 12.71
CA SER A 85 -11.64 21.17 12.98
C SER A 85 -11.63 19.92 12.07
N VAL A 86 -12.81 19.32 11.85
CA VAL A 86 -12.97 18.21 10.88
C VAL A 86 -12.56 18.66 9.47
N CYS A 87 -13.07 19.79 9.00
CA CYS A 87 -12.74 20.33 7.68
C CYS A 87 -11.24 20.62 7.54
N SER A 88 -10.64 21.18 8.57
CA SER A 88 -9.20 21.50 8.60
C SER A 88 -8.35 20.22 8.51
N GLU A 89 -8.74 19.17 9.24
CA GLU A 89 -8.03 17.90 9.22
C GLU A 89 -8.17 17.18 7.88
N ILE A 90 -9.37 17.16 7.28
CA ILE A 90 -9.59 16.61 5.94
C ILE A 90 -8.71 17.32 4.89
N GLN A 91 -8.60 18.65 4.96
CA GLN A 91 -7.73 19.43 4.07
C GLN A 91 -6.24 19.09 4.28
N ASN A 92 -5.80 18.95 5.55
CA ASN A 92 -4.43 18.57 5.87
C ASN A 92 -4.10 17.17 5.33
N LEU A 93 -5.03 16.23 5.41
CA LEU A 93 -4.90 14.88 4.84
C LEU A 93 -4.95 14.86 3.30
N LYS A 94 -5.33 15.97 2.66
CA LYS A 94 -5.55 16.06 1.21
C LYS A 94 -6.49 14.97 0.69
N ALA A 95 -7.47 14.57 1.52
CA ALA A 95 -8.44 13.54 1.16
C ALA A 95 -9.24 13.98 -0.09
N ARG A 96 -9.62 13.00 -0.90
CA ARG A 96 -10.47 13.22 -2.09
C ARG A 96 -11.87 12.68 -1.91
N GLU A 97 -12.02 11.80 -0.92
CA GLU A 97 -13.28 11.13 -0.60
C GLU A 97 -13.47 11.09 0.90
N VAL A 98 -14.71 11.35 1.33
CA VAL A 98 -15.12 11.27 2.73
C VAL A 98 -16.33 10.37 2.86
N VAL A 99 -16.25 9.42 3.78
CA VAL A 99 -17.33 8.51 4.18
C VAL A 99 -18.06 9.14 5.36
N VAL A 100 -19.35 9.39 5.21
CA VAL A 100 -20.18 10.03 6.24
C VAL A 100 -20.99 8.99 6.98
N GLY A 101 -20.79 8.90 8.29
CA GLY A 101 -21.43 7.91 9.18
C GLY A 101 -22.70 8.38 9.86
N TYR A 102 -23.14 9.60 9.62
CA TYR A 102 -24.33 10.22 10.23
C TYR A 102 -25.14 11.02 9.22
N ASP A 103 -26.31 11.51 9.61
CA ASP A 103 -27.11 12.38 8.76
C ASP A 103 -26.50 13.79 8.73
N LEU A 104 -25.78 14.06 7.64
CA LEU A 104 -25.04 15.31 7.44
C LEU A 104 -26.00 16.46 7.16
N PRO A 105 -25.92 17.59 7.89
CA PRO A 105 -26.68 18.79 7.58
C PRO A 105 -26.33 19.34 6.17
N GLU A 106 -27.31 19.86 5.45
CA GLU A 106 -27.12 20.39 4.09
C GLU A 106 -26.03 21.47 4.02
N ALA A 107 -25.93 22.31 5.06
CA ALA A 107 -24.88 23.33 5.14
C ALA A 107 -23.48 22.73 5.19
N ASP A 108 -23.28 21.66 5.99
CA ASP A 108 -22.00 20.96 6.13
C ASP A 108 -21.68 20.18 4.84
N GLU A 109 -22.69 19.56 4.21
CA GLU A 109 -22.54 18.91 2.90
C GLU A 109 -22.04 19.89 1.83
N GLN A 110 -22.62 21.09 1.78
CA GLN A 110 -22.18 22.11 0.83
C GLN A 110 -20.72 22.53 1.06
N VAL A 111 -20.26 22.58 2.30
CA VAL A 111 -18.84 22.86 2.61
C VAL A 111 -17.96 21.72 2.06
N LEU A 112 -18.25 20.47 2.36
CA LEU A 112 -17.44 19.35 1.93
C LEU A 112 -17.40 19.21 0.40
N VAL A 113 -18.56 19.30 -0.26
CA VAL A 113 -18.66 19.09 -1.73
C VAL A 113 -18.20 20.32 -2.51
N LYS A 114 -18.71 21.53 -2.17
CA LYS A 114 -18.48 22.71 -3.01
C LYS A 114 -17.23 23.48 -2.65
N GLN A 115 -16.86 23.54 -1.36
CA GLN A 115 -15.67 24.29 -0.94
C GLN A 115 -14.43 23.41 -0.91
N LEU A 116 -14.54 22.16 -0.42
CA LEU A 116 -13.41 21.24 -0.34
C LEU A 116 -13.30 20.31 -1.54
N ASN A 117 -14.26 20.30 -2.44
CA ASN A 117 -14.31 19.47 -3.66
C ASN A 117 -14.14 17.97 -3.39
N LEU A 118 -14.86 17.46 -2.39
CA LEU A 118 -14.80 16.09 -1.94
C LEU A 118 -15.91 15.24 -2.54
N LEU A 119 -15.58 13.98 -2.86
CA LEU A 119 -16.58 12.96 -3.13
C LEU A 119 -17.14 12.48 -1.77
N LEU A 120 -18.48 12.53 -1.63
CA LEU A 120 -19.12 11.98 -0.44
C LEU A 120 -19.64 10.57 -0.68
N SER A 121 -19.44 9.72 0.31
CA SER A 121 -19.96 8.36 0.41
C SER A 121 -20.68 8.21 1.73
N LYS A 122 -21.72 7.40 1.80
CA LYS A 122 -22.45 7.17 3.06
C LYS A 122 -22.23 5.74 3.53
N GLU A 123 -21.90 5.59 4.82
CA GLU A 123 -21.82 4.31 5.50
C GLU A 123 -22.28 4.46 6.94
N THR A 124 -23.28 3.69 7.32
CA THR A 124 -23.87 3.73 8.68
C THR A 124 -23.63 2.44 9.44
N GLU A 125 -23.28 1.36 8.74
CA GLU A 125 -22.97 0.09 9.34
C GLU A 125 -21.52 0.08 9.85
N VAL A 126 -21.28 -0.62 10.95
CA VAL A 126 -19.98 -0.75 11.57
C VAL A 126 -19.47 -2.17 11.30
N TYR A 127 -18.29 -2.28 10.75
CA TYR A 127 -17.54 -3.54 10.68
C TYR A 127 -16.70 -3.66 11.94
N ASP A 128 -17.09 -4.59 12.80
CA ASP A 128 -16.40 -4.82 14.07
C ASP A 128 -15.35 -5.93 13.87
N ASP A 129 -14.10 -5.53 13.79
CA ASP A 129 -12.95 -6.44 13.69
C ASP A 129 -11.96 -6.14 14.81
N VAL A 130 -11.94 -7.02 15.80
CA VAL A 130 -11.05 -6.91 16.99
C VAL A 130 -9.56 -6.95 16.64
N HIS A 131 -9.20 -7.40 15.43
CA HIS A 131 -7.81 -7.40 14.97
C HIS A 131 -7.40 -6.05 14.39
N LEU A 132 -8.36 -5.27 13.88
CA LEU A 132 -8.13 -3.99 13.22
C LEU A 132 -8.56 -2.78 14.07
N ILE A 133 -9.45 -2.97 15.05
CA ILE A 133 -9.91 -1.90 15.96
C ILE A 133 -9.30 -2.15 17.34
N ASP A 134 -8.52 -1.20 17.85
CA ASP A 134 -7.90 -1.31 19.17
C ASP A 134 -8.88 -0.97 20.27
N THR A 135 -8.79 -1.70 21.37
CA THR A 135 -9.59 -1.44 22.59
C THR A 135 -9.20 -0.15 23.32
N SER A 136 -8.08 0.46 22.94
CA SER A 136 -7.66 1.78 23.45
C SER A 136 -8.39 2.96 22.80
N LEU A 137 -9.09 2.72 21.69
CA LEU A 137 -9.91 3.74 21.03
C LEU A 137 -11.18 4.04 21.87
N THR A 138 -11.64 5.28 21.81
CA THR A 138 -12.92 5.66 22.38
C THR A 138 -14.08 5.01 21.59
N ASP A 139 -15.29 5.01 22.16
CA ASP A 139 -16.47 4.48 21.48
C ASP A 139 -16.74 5.18 20.14
N LEU A 140 -16.51 6.49 20.07
CA LEU A 140 -16.72 7.27 18.85
C LEU A 140 -15.62 7.01 17.81
N GLU A 141 -14.37 6.88 18.25
CA GLU A 141 -13.25 6.49 17.37
C GLU A 141 -13.45 5.09 16.81
N SER A 142 -13.86 4.14 17.66
CA SER A 142 -14.16 2.76 17.25
C SER A 142 -15.32 2.73 16.25
N SER A 143 -16.38 3.52 16.48
CA SER A 143 -17.52 3.63 15.57
C SER A 143 -17.10 4.15 14.20
N VAL A 144 -16.37 5.27 14.15
CA VAL A 144 -15.97 5.87 12.86
C VAL A 144 -14.94 5.00 12.12
N ALA A 145 -14.02 4.36 12.84
CA ALA A 145 -13.08 3.40 12.29
C ALA A 145 -13.80 2.17 11.70
N GLY A 146 -14.78 1.61 12.43
CA GLY A 146 -15.59 0.49 11.96
C GLY A 146 -16.43 0.83 10.73
N LYS A 147 -16.97 2.06 10.62
CA LYS A 147 -17.67 2.53 9.42
C LYS A 147 -16.74 2.66 8.24
N LEU A 148 -15.52 3.16 8.45
CA LEU A 148 -14.50 3.24 7.41
C LEU A 148 -14.10 1.84 6.90
N LEU A 149 -13.88 0.88 7.80
CA LEU A 149 -13.63 -0.52 7.47
C LEU A 149 -14.78 -1.14 6.69
N GLN A 150 -16.03 -0.92 7.11
CA GLN A 150 -17.22 -1.42 6.42
C GLN A 150 -17.29 -0.90 4.99
N TYR A 151 -17.03 0.38 4.81
CA TYR A 151 -16.99 0.99 3.48
C TYR A 151 -15.92 0.35 2.59
N VAL A 152 -14.70 0.17 3.11
CA VAL A 152 -13.61 -0.46 2.35
C VAL A 152 -13.91 -1.94 2.08
N HIS A 153 -14.40 -2.69 3.06
CA HIS A 153 -14.81 -4.09 2.88
C HIS A 153 -15.87 -4.23 1.78
N ARG A 154 -16.90 -3.37 1.80
CA ARG A 154 -17.98 -3.38 0.81
C ARG A 154 -17.51 -2.98 -0.60
N THR A 155 -16.55 -2.08 -0.70
CA THR A 155 -16.04 -1.62 -2.01
C THR A 155 -14.96 -2.54 -2.57
N GLN A 156 -14.10 -3.08 -1.73
CA GLN A 156 -13.02 -3.97 -2.18
C GLN A 156 -13.45 -5.44 -2.28
N MET A 157 -14.50 -5.86 -1.53
CA MET A 157 -15.05 -7.23 -1.55
C MET A 157 -13.99 -8.32 -1.29
N ARG A 158 -13.00 -8.00 -0.43
CA ARG A 158 -11.86 -8.86 -0.11
C ARG A 158 -11.45 -8.69 1.34
N GLU A 159 -10.63 -9.61 1.84
CA GLU A 159 -10.02 -9.47 3.16
C GLU A 159 -9.05 -8.29 3.20
N LEU A 160 -8.97 -7.64 4.36
CA LEU A 160 -8.19 -6.42 4.61
C LEU A 160 -6.99 -6.73 5.53
N SER A 161 -6.43 -7.94 5.46
CA SER A 161 -5.41 -8.46 6.37
C SER A 161 -4.08 -7.68 6.37
N HIS A 162 -3.86 -6.81 5.37
CA HIS A 162 -2.68 -5.94 5.29
C HIS A 162 -2.84 -4.62 6.04
N LEU A 163 -4.06 -4.27 6.46
CA LEU A 163 -4.29 -3.04 7.23
C LEU A 163 -3.67 -3.16 8.62
N GLN A 164 -3.07 -2.08 9.06
CA GLN A 164 -2.61 -1.94 10.44
C GLN A 164 -3.80 -1.74 11.37
N LYS A 165 -3.58 -2.02 12.64
CA LYS A 165 -4.56 -1.73 13.68
C LYS A 165 -4.81 -0.23 13.75
N ALA A 166 -6.07 0.20 13.85
CA ALA A 166 -6.42 1.60 13.98
C ALA A 166 -5.75 2.21 15.23
N GLN A 167 -4.97 3.26 15.03
CA GLN A 167 -4.23 3.93 16.10
C GLN A 167 -4.91 5.25 16.47
N HIS A 168 -5.01 5.50 17.76
CA HIS A 168 -5.41 6.82 18.25
C HIS A 168 -4.31 7.84 17.97
N TYR A 169 -4.67 9.06 17.58
CA TYR A 169 -3.76 10.20 17.53
C TYR A 169 -4.42 11.47 18.06
N GLU A 170 -3.64 12.30 18.71
CA GLU A 170 -4.08 13.59 19.21
C GLU A 170 -3.55 14.70 18.28
N ILE A 171 -4.45 15.51 17.72
CA ILE A 171 -4.06 16.63 16.86
C ILE A 171 -3.14 17.62 17.62
N LYS A 172 -3.38 17.79 18.92
CA LYS A 172 -2.57 18.70 19.78
C LYS A 172 -1.14 18.24 20.01
N ASP A 173 -0.78 16.99 19.69
CA ASP A 173 0.61 16.52 19.76
C ASP A 173 1.48 17.09 18.64
N TYR A 174 0.86 17.74 17.68
CA TYR A 174 1.52 18.34 16.52
C TYR A 174 1.30 19.84 16.47
N LEU A 175 2.28 20.56 15.89
CA LEU A 175 2.16 21.99 15.62
C LEU A 175 0.99 22.24 14.64
N GLN A 176 -0.02 22.93 15.15
CA GLN A 176 -1.22 23.21 14.37
C GLN A 176 -0.94 24.29 13.32
N MET A 177 -1.07 23.90 12.05
CA MET A 177 -0.94 24.78 10.90
C MET A 177 -2.11 24.55 9.95
N SER A 178 -2.75 25.64 9.53
CA SER A 178 -3.77 25.54 8.48
C SER A 178 -3.13 25.13 7.14
N TYR A 179 -3.92 24.53 6.25
CA TYR A 179 -3.47 24.24 4.89
C TYR A 179 -2.89 25.47 4.18
N ALA A 180 -3.53 26.65 4.34
CA ALA A 180 -3.05 27.90 3.77
C ALA A 180 -1.67 28.30 4.30
N THR A 181 -1.43 28.13 5.60
CA THR A 181 -0.13 28.38 6.23
C THR A 181 0.94 27.44 5.67
N LYS A 182 0.66 26.12 5.62
CA LYS A 182 1.58 25.11 5.08
C LYS A 182 1.93 25.40 3.62
N SER A 183 0.94 25.77 2.81
CA SER A 183 1.12 26.15 1.41
C SER A 183 1.96 27.40 1.26
N SER A 184 1.70 28.45 2.06
CA SER A 184 2.45 29.72 2.02
C SER A 184 3.90 29.58 2.43
N LEU A 185 4.23 28.58 3.25
CA LEU A 185 5.59 28.26 3.68
C LEU A 185 6.33 27.32 2.71
N ASP A 186 5.70 26.91 1.61
CA ASP A 186 6.25 25.95 0.65
C ASP A 186 6.78 24.67 1.34
N LEU A 187 6.05 24.12 2.32
CA LEU A 187 6.56 22.99 3.10
C LEU A 187 6.68 21.72 2.27
N LEU A 188 5.62 21.32 1.58
CA LEU A 188 5.57 20.07 0.81
C LEU A 188 5.60 20.27 -0.70
N GLU A 189 5.05 21.37 -1.16
CA GLU A 189 4.92 21.74 -2.55
C GLU A 189 5.13 23.25 -2.70
N ASN A 190 5.70 23.68 -3.80
CA ASN A 190 5.84 25.10 -4.11
C ASN A 190 4.47 25.70 -4.47
N ALA A 191 4.04 26.74 -3.77
CA ALA A 191 2.71 27.34 -3.90
C ALA A 191 2.39 27.87 -5.32
N ARG A 192 3.42 28.24 -6.10
CA ARG A 192 3.24 28.78 -7.45
C ARG A 192 3.11 27.69 -8.51
N THR A 193 3.82 26.59 -8.34
CA THR A 193 3.93 25.54 -9.37
C THR A 193 3.15 24.28 -9.02
N GLY A 194 2.73 24.09 -7.76
CA GLY A 194 2.12 22.87 -7.25
C GLY A 194 3.06 21.65 -7.29
N LYS A 195 4.37 21.87 -7.50
CA LYS A 195 5.36 20.79 -7.62
C LYS A 195 6.19 20.68 -6.35
N LYS A 196 6.74 19.47 -6.11
CA LYS A 196 7.70 19.21 -5.03
C LYS A 196 8.93 20.13 -5.11
N HIS A 197 9.46 20.36 -6.31
CA HIS A 197 10.66 21.17 -6.53
C HIS A 197 10.47 22.60 -5.99
N GLY A 198 11.42 23.05 -5.17
CA GLY A 198 11.41 24.37 -4.53
C GLY A 198 10.66 24.40 -3.20
N SER A 199 10.24 23.25 -2.64
CA SER A 199 9.68 23.15 -1.29
C SER A 199 10.75 22.75 -0.27
N LEU A 200 10.41 22.90 1.02
CA LEU A 200 11.26 22.40 2.12
C LEU A 200 11.45 20.88 2.02
N PHE A 201 10.38 20.15 1.71
CA PHE A 201 10.43 18.69 1.49
C PHE A 201 11.42 18.32 0.39
N TRP A 202 11.41 19.02 -0.74
CA TRP A 202 12.36 18.78 -1.82
C TRP A 202 13.81 18.99 -1.38
N LEU A 203 14.07 20.03 -0.57
CA LEU A 203 15.41 20.35 -0.07
C LEU A 203 15.93 19.26 0.88
N LEU A 204 15.07 18.73 1.75
CA LEU A 204 15.46 17.78 2.80
C LEU A 204 15.41 16.31 2.35
N ASP A 205 14.72 15.99 1.24
CA ASP A 205 14.53 14.61 0.81
C ASP A 205 15.81 13.97 0.29
N GLY A 206 16.55 13.35 1.20
CA GLY A 206 17.68 12.47 0.94
C GLY A 206 17.34 10.99 1.13
N THR A 207 16.06 10.65 1.33
CA THR A 207 15.59 9.29 1.64
C THR A 207 15.93 8.28 0.54
N LYS A 208 16.11 7.01 0.92
CA LYS A 208 16.47 5.93 -0.02
C LYS A 208 15.32 4.96 -0.26
N THR A 209 14.27 5.06 0.54
CA THR A 209 13.09 4.19 0.44
C THR A 209 11.81 5.02 0.30
N ALA A 210 10.79 4.46 -0.35
CA ALA A 210 9.49 5.11 -0.47
C ALA A 210 8.81 5.33 0.90
N MET A 211 8.94 4.36 1.81
CA MET A 211 8.45 4.44 3.19
C MET A 211 9.12 5.58 3.96
N GLY A 212 10.46 5.69 3.87
CA GLY A 212 11.21 6.80 4.48
C GLY A 212 10.81 8.15 3.92
N MET A 213 10.51 8.24 2.62
CA MET A 213 10.02 9.46 1.99
C MET A 213 8.64 9.86 2.53
N ARG A 214 7.71 8.89 2.69
CA ARG A 214 6.39 9.15 3.31
C ARG A 214 6.54 9.63 4.74
N LEU A 215 7.39 8.97 5.52
CA LEU A 215 7.65 9.36 6.92
C LEU A 215 8.24 10.77 7.03
N LEU A 216 9.24 11.10 6.20
CA LEU A 216 9.81 12.47 6.17
C LEU A 216 8.75 13.51 5.81
N ARG A 217 7.89 13.19 4.82
CA ARG A 217 6.77 14.06 4.44
C ARG A 217 5.83 14.31 5.63
N THR A 218 5.47 13.25 6.35
CA THR A 218 4.63 13.34 7.56
C THR A 218 5.30 14.17 8.65
N TRP A 219 6.58 14.03 8.88
CA TRP A 219 7.32 14.83 9.88
C TRP A 219 7.36 16.30 9.56
N ILE A 220 7.46 16.67 8.28
CA ILE A 220 7.42 18.07 7.84
C ILE A 220 5.99 18.63 7.92
N ASP A 221 5.00 17.81 7.54
CA ASP A 221 3.59 18.20 7.54
C ASP A 221 3.03 18.37 8.96
N ARG A 222 3.47 17.52 9.89
CA ARG A 222 3.01 17.44 11.29
C ARG A 222 4.20 17.48 12.27
N PRO A 223 4.86 18.63 12.46
CA PRO A 223 5.96 18.74 13.41
C PRO A 223 5.48 18.49 14.84
N LEU A 224 6.25 17.71 15.60
CA LEU A 224 5.95 17.45 17.01
C LEU A 224 6.05 18.71 17.85
N VAL A 225 5.23 18.80 18.92
CA VAL A 225 5.33 19.84 19.96
C VAL A 225 5.85 19.28 21.28
N ASN A 226 5.81 17.97 21.47
CA ASN A 226 6.34 17.32 22.67
C ASN A 226 7.86 17.35 22.68
N GLN A 227 8.44 18.07 23.64
CA GLN A 227 9.90 18.23 23.75
C GLN A 227 10.65 16.89 23.91
N ALA A 228 10.13 15.97 24.68
CA ALA A 228 10.81 14.68 24.90
C ALA A 228 10.87 13.87 23.58
N ALA A 229 9.79 13.81 22.85
CA ALA A 229 9.74 13.13 21.55
C ALA A 229 10.63 13.80 20.48
N ILE A 230 10.75 15.15 20.52
CA ILE A 230 11.68 15.89 19.66
C ILE A 230 13.12 15.52 20.01
N MET A 231 13.46 15.52 21.29
CA MET A 231 14.81 15.18 21.77
C MET A 231 15.18 13.73 21.43
N GLU A 232 14.26 12.79 21.57
CA GLU A 232 14.47 11.39 21.15
C GLU A 232 14.87 11.31 19.68
N ARG A 233 14.14 11.96 18.77
CA ARG A 233 14.51 12.01 17.36
C ARG A 233 15.86 12.66 17.11
N GLN A 234 16.16 13.76 17.81
CA GLN A 234 17.44 14.47 17.69
C GLN A 234 18.61 13.60 18.19
N ASN A 235 18.42 12.84 19.27
CA ASN A 235 19.43 11.92 19.77
C ASN A 235 19.77 10.82 18.74
N ILE A 236 18.76 10.20 18.12
CA ILE A 236 18.96 9.22 17.05
C ILE A 236 19.71 9.85 15.86
N ILE A 237 19.34 11.08 15.47
CA ILE A 237 20.04 11.78 14.39
C ILE A 237 21.50 12.04 14.77
N GLN A 238 21.78 12.40 16.03
CA GLN A 238 23.13 12.64 16.51
C GLN A 238 23.98 11.37 16.43
N VAL A 239 23.43 10.21 16.85
CA VAL A 239 24.11 8.91 16.70
C VAL A 239 24.51 8.66 15.24
N PHE A 240 23.62 8.90 14.29
CA PHE A 240 23.94 8.74 12.87
C PHE A 240 24.97 9.79 12.36
N LEU A 241 25.00 10.99 12.91
CA LEU A 241 25.97 12.02 12.54
C LEU A 241 27.37 11.69 13.02
N ASP A 242 27.48 11.13 14.22
CA ASP A 242 28.77 10.81 14.87
C ASP A 242 29.41 9.54 14.27
N ASN A 243 28.63 8.66 13.64
CA ASN A 243 29.06 7.40 13.08
C ASN A 243 28.97 7.41 11.54
N PHE A 244 29.94 8.03 10.88
CA PHE A 244 29.91 8.26 9.44
C PHE A 244 29.94 6.98 8.60
N PHE A 245 30.79 6.01 8.95
CA PHE A 245 30.96 4.78 8.14
C PHE A 245 29.72 3.90 8.23
N GLU A 246 29.23 3.64 9.44
CA GLU A 246 28.05 2.84 9.72
C GLU A 246 26.81 3.47 9.04
N ARG A 247 26.67 4.81 9.11
CA ARG A 247 25.62 5.55 8.39
C ARG A 247 25.73 5.39 6.87
N SER A 248 26.97 5.39 6.34
CA SER A 248 27.19 5.19 4.89
C SER A 248 26.76 3.80 4.46
N ASP A 249 27.13 2.78 5.22
CA ASP A 249 26.77 1.38 4.96
C ASP A 249 25.26 1.17 5.06
N LEU A 250 24.62 1.76 6.08
CA LEU A 250 23.17 1.77 6.22
C LEU A 250 22.48 2.43 5.01
N THR A 251 23.00 3.58 4.58
CA THR A 251 22.46 4.31 3.44
C THR A 251 22.54 3.49 2.14
N GLU A 252 23.62 2.74 1.94
CA GLU A 252 23.78 1.87 0.78
C GLU A 252 22.85 0.67 0.85
N SER A 253 22.75 0.02 2.02
CA SER A 253 21.85 -1.12 2.24
C SER A 253 20.37 -0.76 2.01
N LEU A 254 19.95 0.43 2.42
CA LEU A 254 18.57 0.90 2.24
C LEU A 254 18.18 1.07 0.77
N LYS A 255 19.11 1.22 -0.18
CA LYS A 255 18.80 1.27 -1.61
C LYS A 255 18.23 -0.05 -2.17
N GLY A 256 18.52 -1.16 -1.50
CA GLY A 256 17.97 -2.48 -1.85
C GLY A 256 16.58 -2.77 -1.26
N VAL A 257 16.00 -1.83 -0.53
CA VAL A 257 14.70 -1.98 0.13
C VAL A 257 13.59 -1.38 -0.75
N TYR A 258 12.69 -2.24 -1.21
CA TYR A 258 11.50 -1.85 -1.96
C TYR A 258 10.37 -1.42 -1.02
N ASP A 259 9.28 -0.91 -1.58
CA ASP A 259 8.10 -0.45 -0.84
C ASP A 259 7.28 -1.64 -0.29
N ILE A 260 7.69 -2.14 0.88
CA ILE A 260 7.10 -3.33 1.50
C ILE A 260 5.62 -3.14 1.85
N GLU A 261 5.20 -1.93 2.22
CA GLU A 261 3.81 -1.62 2.55
C GLU A 261 2.92 -1.86 1.32
N ARG A 262 3.30 -1.30 0.18
CA ARG A 262 2.56 -1.48 -1.07
C ARG A 262 2.69 -2.88 -1.66
N LEU A 263 3.83 -3.54 -1.46
CA LEU A 263 3.98 -4.94 -1.86
C LEU A 263 3.04 -5.85 -1.06
N ALA A 264 2.97 -5.67 0.27
CA ALA A 264 2.06 -6.42 1.14
C ALA A 264 0.59 -6.20 0.75
N SER A 265 0.21 -4.95 0.48
CA SER A 265 -1.12 -4.59 0.00
C SER A 265 -1.46 -5.32 -1.33
N ARG A 266 -0.56 -5.30 -2.33
CA ARG A 266 -0.78 -6.02 -3.60
C ARG A 266 -0.94 -7.52 -3.41
N VAL A 267 -0.17 -8.12 -2.49
CA VAL A 267 -0.32 -9.54 -2.14
C VAL A 267 -1.69 -9.80 -1.53
N SER A 268 -2.11 -9.02 -0.54
CA SER A 268 -3.41 -9.15 0.12
C SER A 268 -4.59 -9.00 -0.86
N PHE A 269 -4.48 -8.05 -1.80
CA PHE A 269 -5.49 -7.88 -2.86
C PHE A 269 -5.40 -8.91 -3.99
N GLY A 270 -4.47 -9.88 -3.94
CA GLY A 270 -4.28 -10.87 -5.01
C GLY A 270 -3.90 -10.23 -6.35
N LYS A 271 -3.29 -9.05 -6.33
CA LYS A 271 -2.82 -8.29 -7.49
C LYS A 271 -1.30 -8.36 -7.68
N ALA A 272 -0.61 -9.02 -6.74
CA ALA A 272 0.83 -9.19 -6.84
C ALA A 272 1.21 -10.01 -8.07
N ASN A 273 2.20 -9.53 -8.78
CA ASN A 273 2.83 -10.24 -9.89
C ASN A 273 4.15 -10.91 -9.43
N PRO A 274 4.76 -11.78 -10.24
CA PRO A 274 6.00 -12.44 -9.83
C PRO A 274 7.15 -11.49 -9.48
N LYS A 275 7.27 -10.33 -10.15
CA LYS A 275 8.28 -9.33 -9.84
C LYS A 275 8.05 -8.67 -8.46
N ASP A 276 6.78 -8.50 -8.05
CA ASP A 276 6.45 -8.00 -6.72
C ASP A 276 6.93 -8.95 -5.62
N LEU A 277 6.77 -10.28 -5.82
CA LEU A 277 7.26 -11.27 -4.88
C LEU A 277 8.80 -11.32 -4.82
N ILE A 278 9.47 -11.19 -5.97
CA ILE A 278 10.93 -11.08 -6.03
C ILE A 278 11.41 -9.84 -5.25
N GLN A 279 10.78 -8.68 -5.46
CA GLN A 279 11.10 -7.44 -4.74
C GLN A 279 10.87 -7.58 -3.23
N LEU A 280 9.78 -8.26 -2.82
CA LEU A 280 9.51 -8.57 -1.43
C LEU A 280 10.62 -9.45 -0.82
N GLY A 281 10.98 -10.55 -1.51
CA GLY A 281 12.08 -11.42 -1.08
C GLY A 281 13.41 -10.68 -0.96
N HIS A 282 13.76 -9.81 -1.92
CA HIS A 282 14.95 -8.97 -1.85
C HIS A 282 14.92 -8.03 -0.64
N THR A 283 13.78 -7.41 -0.37
CA THR A 283 13.61 -6.52 0.78
C THR A 283 13.80 -7.27 2.09
N LEU A 284 13.17 -8.45 2.25
CA LEU A 284 13.31 -9.27 3.44
C LEU A 284 14.76 -9.74 3.64
N ALA A 285 15.50 -10.05 2.58
CA ALA A 285 16.91 -10.42 2.64
C ALA A 285 17.82 -9.25 3.10
N GLN A 286 17.39 -7.98 2.92
CA GLN A 286 18.13 -6.82 3.43
C GLN A 286 17.94 -6.60 4.94
N VAL A 287 16.84 -7.05 5.54
CA VAL A 287 16.53 -6.78 6.96
C VAL A 287 17.63 -7.28 7.90
N PRO A 288 18.17 -8.52 7.79
CA PRO A 288 19.28 -8.96 8.64
C PRO A 288 20.55 -8.11 8.47
N VAL A 289 20.83 -7.66 7.24
CA VAL A 289 21.98 -6.80 6.95
C VAL A 289 21.82 -5.44 7.62
N ILE A 290 20.65 -4.83 7.48
CA ILE A 290 20.31 -3.55 8.13
C ILE A 290 20.40 -3.70 9.66
N LYS A 291 19.90 -4.80 10.22
CA LYS A 291 19.94 -5.08 11.65
C LYS A 291 21.38 -5.17 12.16
N ALA A 292 22.24 -5.91 11.46
CA ALA A 292 23.65 -6.02 11.81
C ALA A 292 24.38 -4.66 11.73
N ILE A 293 24.07 -3.82 10.74
CA ILE A 293 24.62 -2.46 10.65
C ILE A 293 24.13 -1.61 11.83
N LEU A 294 22.83 -1.66 12.18
CA LEU A 294 22.29 -0.91 13.32
C LEU A 294 22.91 -1.37 14.65
N GLU A 295 23.17 -2.66 14.81
CA GLU A 295 23.87 -3.20 15.98
C GLU A 295 25.31 -2.67 16.09
N SER A 296 25.98 -2.39 14.97
CA SER A 296 27.36 -1.88 14.97
C SER A 296 27.51 -0.44 15.46
N PHE A 297 26.41 0.32 15.59
CA PHE A 297 26.44 1.64 16.21
C PHE A 297 26.64 1.57 17.74
N ASP A 298 26.30 0.44 18.36
CA ASP A 298 26.43 0.18 19.79
C ASP A 298 25.86 1.29 20.69
N ASP A 299 24.66 1.78 20.32
CA ASP A 299 23.99 2.89 21.01
C ASP A 299 22.57 2.52 21.45
N GLU A 300 22.23 2.82 22.71
CA GLU A 300 20.95 2.49 23.31
C GLU A 300 19.77 3.18 22.60
N ALA A 301 19.99 4.35 22.00
CA ALA A 301 18.95 5.08 21.25
C ALA A 301 18.39 4.27 20.07
N LEU A 302 19.14 3.30 19.56
CA LEU A 302 18.69 2.43 18.46
C LEU A 302 18.06 1.12 18.94
N SER A 303 18.06 0.83 20.24
CA SER A 303 17.56 -0.44 20.81
C SER A 303 16.10 -0.72 20.45
N ARG A 304 15.25 0.31 20.44
CA ARG A 304 13.85 0.17 20.05
C ARG A 304 13.70 -0.22 18.58
N LEU A 305 14.42 0.45 17.68
CA LEU A 305 14.42 0.13 16.24
C LEU A 305 14.88 -1.31 15.99
N LEU A 306 15.92 -1.77 16.71
CA LEU A 306 16.43 -3.13 16.61
C LEU A 306 15.42 -4.20 17.06
N GLN A 307 14.63 -3.91 18.11
CA GLN A 307 13.61 -4.82 18.61
C GLN A 307 12.41 -4.93 17.66
N GLU A 308 12.05 -3.84 16.98
CA GLU A 308 10.92 -3.78 16.05
C GLU A 308 11.25 -4.42 14.67
N LEU A 309 12.53 -4.62 14.34
CA LEU A 309 12.95 -5.23 13.07
C LEU A 309 12.84 -6.76 13.13
N ASP A 310 11.86 -7.32 12.42
CA ASP A 310 11.72 -8.76 12.20
C ASP A 310 12.13 -9.12 10.75
N ALA A 311 13.07 -10.04 10.63
CA ALA A 311 13.61 -10.47 9.34
C ALA A 311 12.71 -11.45 8.58
N LEU A 312 11.71 -12.04 9.24
CA LEU A 312 10.79 -13.04 8.66
C LEU A 312 11.50 -14.10 7.78
N PRO A 313 12.51 -14.83 8.33
CA PRO A 313 13.41 -15.68 7.55
C PRO A 313 12.69 -16.83 6.82
N GLU A 314 11.60 -17.32 7.39
CA GLU A 314 10.80 -18.38 6.78
C GLU A 314 10.10 -17.88 5.51
N LEU A 315 9.55 -16.66 5.55
CA LEU A 315 8.89 -16.05 4.40
C LEU A 315 9.90 -15.72 3.29
N GLU A 316 11.07 -15.14 3.65
CA GLU A 316 12.16 -14.92 2.68
C GLU A 316 12.57 -16.21 1.99
N SER A 317 12.81 -17.26 2.79
CA SER A 317 13.23 -18.57 2.27
C SER A 317 12.17 -19.19 1.36
N LEU A 318 10.88 -19.08 1.73
CA LEU A 318 9.78 -19.56 0.90
C LEU A 318 9.75 -18.85 -0.46
N ILE A 319 9.78 -17.53 -0.47
CA ILE A 319 9.76 -16.75 -1.72
C ILE A 319 10.98 -17.11 -2.58
N ARG A 320 12.16 -17.13 -2.02
CA ARG A 320 13.41 -17.43 -2.71
C ARG A 320 13.48 -18.86 -3.27
N SER A 321 12.88 -19.83 -2.59
CA SER A 321 12.82 -21.21 -3.07
C SER A 321 11.74 -21.43 -4.10
N ALA A 322 10.60 -20.71 -4.00
CA ALA A 322 9.43 -20.93 -4.85
C ALA A 322 9.49 -20.15 -6.17
N ILE A 323 9.96 -18.88 -6.15
CA ILE A 323 9.88 -17.99 -7.29
C ILE A 323 11.20 -18.00 -8.08
N ASP A 324 11.09 -18.10 -9.40
CA ASP A 324 12.24 -17.99 -10.28
C ASP A 324 12.73 -16.51 -10.33
N PRO A 325 14.02 -16.23 -10.12
CA PRO A 325 14.55 -14.85 -10.15
C PRO A 325 14.34 -14.17 -11.51
N ASP A 326 14.26 -14.95 -12.58
CA ASP A 326 14.03 -14.47 -13.94
C ASP A 326 12.56 -14.54 -14.37
N ALA A 327 11.65 -14.81 -13.41
CA ALA A 327 10.21 -14.90 -13.68
C ALA A 327 9.70 -13.65 -14.42
N PRO A 328 8.79 -13.83 -15.42
CA PRO A 328 8.22 -12.73 -16.18
C PRO A 328 7.31 -11.85 -15.29
N ALA A 329 6.97 -10.67 -15.79
CA ALA A 329 6.09 -9.74 -15.07
C ALA A 329 4.63 -10.22 -15.06
N THR A 330 4.21 -11.04 -16.03
CA THR A 330 2.83 -11.50 -16.18
C THR A 330 2.71 -12.99 -15.88
N ILE A 331 1.63 -13.36 -15.17
CA ILE A 331 1.35 -14.77 -14.79
C ILE A 331 1.10 -15.64 -16.03
N THR A 332 0.55 -15.04 -17.10
CA THR A 332 0.17 -15.76 -18.33
C THR A 332 1.34 -16.27 -19.15
N GLU A 333 2.53 -15.72 -18.96
CA GLU A 333 3.75 -16.15 -19.68
C GLU A 333 4.31 -17.50 -19.16
N GLY A 334 3.94 -17.89 -17.92
CA GLY A 334 4.49 -19.10 -17.29
C GLY A 334 5.93 -18.91 -16.80
N GLY A 335 6.61 -20.02 -16.41
CA GLY A 335 8.01 -19.95 -15.94
C GLY A 335 8.21 -19.24 -14.60
N ILE A 336 7.18 -19.14 -13.76
CA ILE A 336 7.20 -18.36 -12.51
C ILE A 336 7.84 -19.15 -11.37
N ILE A 337 7.47 -20.41 -11.25
CA ILE A 337 7.93 -21.27 -10.15
C ILE A 337 9.30 -21.85 -10.49
N ARG A 338 10.21 -21.80 -9.53
CA ARG A 338 11.55 -22.34 -9.67
C ARG A 338 11.50 -23.87 -9.88
N ALA A 339 12.41 -24.39 -10.72
CA ALA A 339 12.59 -25.83 -10.87
C ALA A 339 13.05 -26.46 -9.55
N GLY A 340 12.48 -27.60 -9.20
CA GLY A 340 12.75 -28.29 -7.93
C GLY A 340 11.89 -27.86 -6.74
N PHE A 341 11.01 -26.86 -6.91
CA PHE A 341 10.10 -26.44 -5.84
C PHE A 341 8.87 -27.36 -5.71
N ASP A 342 8.30 -27.76 -6.84
CA ASP A 342 7.14 -28.67 -6.89
C ASP A 342 7.40 -29.83 -7.87
N GLU A 343 7.48 -31.05 -7.33
CA GLU A 343 7.77 -32.25 -8.12
C GLU A 343 6.71 -32.53 -9.19
N THR A 344 5.45 -32.18 -8.94
CA THR A 344 4.35 -32.42 -9.87
C THR A 344 4.47 -31.48 -11.07
N LEU A 345 4.76 -30.21 -10.80
CA LEU A 345 4.99 -29.23 -11.84
C LEU A 345 6.22 -29.60 -12.70
N ASP A 346 7.30 -30.05 -12.06
CA ASP A 346 8.52 -30.45 -12.78
C ASP A 346 8.27 -31.70 -13.66
N LYS A 347 7.46 -32.65 -13.19
CA LYS A 347 7.00 -33.78 -14.02
C LYS A 347 6.22 -33.31 -15.25
N TYR A 348 5.28 -32.36 -15.08
CA TYR A 348 4.54 -31.81 -16.21
C TYR A 348 5.44 -31.05 -17.20
N ARG A 349 6.37 -30.26 -16.71
CA ARG A 349 7.36 -29.56 -17.56
C ARG A 349 8.21 -30.53 -18.36
N LYS A 350 8.66 -31.59 -17.70
CA LYS A 350 9.43 -32.66 -18.37
C LYS A 350 8.63 -33.34 -19.46
N VAL A 351 7.38 -33.74 -19.17
CA VAL A 351 6.49 -34.31 -20.18
C VAL A 351 6.26 -33.38 -21.36
N MET A 352 6.07 -32.09 -21.11
CA MET A 352 5.89 -31.11 -22.19
C MET A 352 7.17 -30.94 -23.04
N SER A 353 8.35 -30.89 -22.43
CA SER A 353 9.61 -30.75 -23.16
C SER A 353 10.00 -32.01 -23.89
N GLU A 354 9.85 -33.19 -23.27
CA GLU A 354 10.13 -34.49 -23.89
C GLU A 354 9.10 -34.83 -24.97
N GLY A 355 7.82 -34.47 -24.76
CA GLY A 355 6.77 -34.64 -25.78
C GLY A 355 7.09 -33.88 -27.06
N THR A 356 7.58 -32.67 -26.95
CA THR A 356 7.99 -31.88 -28.12
C THR A 356 9.21 -32.48 -28.82
N SER A 357 10.21 -32.94 -28.05
CA SER A 357 11.39 -33.62 -28.63
C SER A 357 11.03 -34.95 -29.26
N TRP A 358 10.14 -35.74 -28.61
CA TRP A 358 9.67 -37.04 -29.13
C TRP A 358 8.91 -36.90 -30.47
N ILE A 359 8.06 -35.88 -30.59
CA ILE A 359 7.37 -35.57 -31.86
C ILE A 359 8.37 -35.17 -32.95
N ALA A 360 9.37 -34.35 -32.61
CA ALA A 360 10.42 -33.98 -33.55
C ALA A 360 11.25 -35.19 -33.97
N ASP A 361 11.53 -36.14 -33.07
CA ASP A 361 12.22 -37.40 -33.35
C ASP A 361 11.40 -38.32 -34.25
N ILE A 362 10.08 -38.41 -34.02
CA ILE A 362 9.18 -39.14 -34.91
C ILE A 362 9.14 -38.47 -36.28
N GLU A 363 8.98 -37.18 -36.36
CA GLU A 363 8.97 -36.43 -37.62
C GLU A 363 10.26 -36.68 -38.41
N ALA A 364 11.40 -36.66 -37.71
CA ALA A 364 12.72 -36.93 -38.37
C ALA A 364 12.79 -38.37 -38.90
N LYS A 365 12.35 -39.39 -38.12
CA LYS A 365 12.32 -40.79 -38.54
C LYS A 365 11.37 -41.01 -39.70
N GLU A 366 10.20 -40.41 -39.67
CA GLU A 366 9.22 -40.57 -40.76
C GLU A 366 9.67 -39.82 -42.04
N ARG A 367 10.37 -38.69 -41.91
CA ARG A 367 11.03 -38.04 -43.06
C ARG A 367 12.07 -38.94 -43.71
N GLU A 368 12.91 -39.60 -42.92
CA GLU A 368 13.93 -40.53 -43.39
C GLU A 368 13.31 -41.77 -44.03
N ALA A 369 12.31 -42.37 -43.41
CA ALA A 369 11.60 -43.56 -43.89
C ALA A 369 10.78 -43.32 -45.17
N SER A 370 10.14 -42.15 -45.28
CA SER A 370 9.26 -41.78 -46.39
C SER A 370 10.01 -41.08 -47.55
N GLY A 371 11.20 -40.53 -47.30
CA GLY A 371 11.94 -39.72 -48.25
C GLY A 371 11.31 -38.33 -48.51
N ILE A 372 10.26 -37.94 -47.77
CA ILE A 372 9.54 -36.68 -47.90
C ILE A 372 10.16 -35.63 -46.97
N THR A 373 11.03 -34.76 -47.53
CA THR A 373 11.76 -33.74 -46.75
C THR A 373 10.88 -32.67 -46.12
N THR A 374 9.68 -32.47 -46.62
CA THR A 374 8.70 -31.46 -46.12
C THR A 374 7.63 -32.04 -45.19
N LEU A 375 7.74 -33.32 -44.79
CA LEU A 375 6.82 -33.93 -43.87
C LEU A 375 6.77 -33.18 -42.54
N LYS A 376 5.59 -32.83 -42.10
CA LYS A 376 5.31 -32.26 -40.76
C LYS A 376 4.24 -33.08 -40.10
N ILE A 377 4.36 -33.24 -38.78
CA ILE A 377 3.30 -33.81 -37.95
C ILE A 377 2.50 -32.65 -37.40
N ASP A 378 1.20 -32.60 -37.75
CA ASP A 378 0.24 -31.62 -37.21
C ASP A 378 -0.47 -32.24 -36.00
N TYR A 379 -0.88 -31.38 -35.05
CA TYR A 379 -1.53 -31.74 -33.81
C TYR A 379 -3.05 -31.85 -33.97
#